data_a6a193b767a027d5a3bf503d341f4948
#
_entry.id   a6a193b767a027d5a3bf503d341f4948
#
_cell.length_a   1.000
_cell.length_b   1.000
_cell.length_c   1.000
_cell.angle_alpha   90.00
_cell.angle_beta   90.00
_cell.angle_gamma   90.00
#
_symmetry.space_group_name_H-M   'P 1'
#
loop_
_entity.id
_entity.type
_entity.pdbx_description
1 polymer ?
#
loop_
_entity_poly.entity_id
_entity_poly.type
_entity_poly.pdbx_seq_one_letter_code
_entity_poly.pdbx_strand_id
1 'polypeptide(L)'
;DVLGSRGLGDVYKRQVLDQMRHTAAELEAAEHRYGWIKALADTATGNLTGKEKVTLETYVQMQDLDAVLACANTRFMVMSGGQYELVRRQTAENNRNQSGLDLDVIDHYNGTTRSVKSLSGGESFKASLSLALGLSDRVQSAAGGVRLDAMFVDEGFGSLDEESLHQALHALTDLARSDRLVGIISHVADLRAAIDRQILVTKAPTGGSHATIL
;
A
#
# COMPACT_ATOMS: atom_id res chain seq x y z
N ASP A 1 -23.83 53.82 59.33
CA ASP A 1 -23.53 53.55 57.87
C ASP A 1 -22.33 52.63 57.58
N VAL A 2 -21.58 52.26 58.60
CA VAL A 2 -20.43 51.32 58.45
C VAL A 2 -20.88 49.87 58.36
N LEU A 3 -22.05 49.52 58.88
CA LEU A 3 -22.60 48.14 58.80
C LEU A 3 -23.18 47.80 57.44
N GLY A 4 -23.72 48.76 56.69
CA GLY A 4 -24.22 48.58 55.33
C GLY A 4 -23.15 48.33 54.27
N SER A 5 -22.01 48.99 54.39
CA SER A 5 -20.87 48.81 53.45
C SER A 5 -20.16 47.49 53.59
N ARG A 6 -20.10 46.89 54.79
CA ARG A 6 -19.56 45.51 55.01
C ARG A 6 -20.46 44.47 54.41
N GLY A 7 -21.78 44.58 54.52
CA GLY A 7 -22.74 43.66 53.96
C GLY A 7 -22.72 43.61 52.43
N LEU A 8 -22.60 44.76 51.76
CA LEU A 8 -22.49 44.85 50.28
C LEU A 8 -21.17 44.25 49.80
N GLY A 9 -20.07 44.48 50.52
CA GLY A 9 -18.75 43.89 50.17
C GLY A 9 -18.77 42.37 50.28
N ASP A 10 -19.45 41.80 51.25
CA ASP A 10 -19.55 40.34 51.42
C ASP A 10 -20.48 39.70 50.36
N VAL A 11 -21.58 40.35 49.98
CA VAL A 11 -22.42 39.89 48.87
C VAL A 11 -21.68 39.91 47.55
N TYR A 12 -20.93 40.94 47.27
CA TYR A 12 -20.08 41.04 46.05
C TYR A 12 -19.02 39.98 46.03
N LYS A 13 -18.32 39.73 47.13
CA LYS A 13 -17.31 38.68 47.24
C LYS A 13 -17.88 37.29 47.01
N ARG A 14 -19.08 36.99 47.54
CA ARG A 14 -19.77 35.72 47.31
C ARG A 14 -20.15 35.55 45.85
N GLN A 15 -20.71 36.59 45.23
CA GLN A 15 -21.07 36.57 43.83
C GLN A 15 -19.84 36.30 42.91
N VAL A 16 -18.72 36.97 43.18
CA VAL A 16 -17.46 36.74 42.45
C VAL A 16 -16.95 35.31 42.68
N LEU A 17 -16.99 34.81 43.90
CA LEU A 17 -16.57 33.44 44.23
C LEU A 17 -17.44 32.39 43.51
N ASP A 18 -18.74 32.58 43.46
CA ASP A 18 -19.65 31.66 42.77
C ASP A 18 -19.43 31.73 41.26
N GLN A 19 -19.18 32.89 40.71
CA GLN A 19 -18.83 33.05 39.31
C GLN A 19 -17.49 32.39 38.97
N MET A 20 -16.46 32.55 39.83
CA MET A 20 -15.17 31.85 39.67
C MET A 20 -15.32 30.33 39.73
N ARG A 21 -16.15 29.81 40.68
CA ARG A 21 -16.43 28.38 40.77
C ARG A 21 -17.10 27.83 39.50
N HIS A 22 -18.08 28.56 38.99
CA HIS A 22 -18.80 28.18 37.77
C HIS A 22 -17.84 28.14 36.58
N THR A 23 -17.04 29.20 36.37
CA THR A 23 -16.07 29.26 35.29
C THR A 23 -14.98 28.18 35.43
N ALA A 24 -14.55 27.87 36.68
CA ALA A 24 -13.58 26.81 36.91
C ALA A 24 -14.16 25.42 36.54
N ALA A 25 -15.41 25.16 36.86
CA ALA A 25 -16.05 23.90 36.47
C ALA A 25 -16.26 23.80 34.95
N GLU A 26 -16.60 24.89 34.29
CA GLU A 26 -16.69 24.94 32.82
C GLU A 26 -15.35 24.70 32.16
N LEU A 27 -14.26 25.30 32.70
CA LEU A 27 -12.90 25.09 32.22
C LEU A 27 -12.47 23.63 32.38
N GLU A 28 -12.68 23.03 33.54
CA GLU A 28 -12.35 21.62 33.80
C GLU A 28 -13.07 20.69 32.83
N ALA A 29 -14.38 20.92 32.58
CA ALA A 29 -15.15 20.17 31.61
C ALA A 29 -14.63 20.32 30.18
N ALA A 30 -14.21 21.56 29.80
CA ALA A 30 -13.63 21.85 28.51
C ALA A 30 -12.25 21.20 28.34
N GLU A 31 -11.40 21.25 29.35
CA GLU A 31 -10.07 20.62 29.36
C GLU A 31 -10.18 19.09 29.26
N HIS A 32 -11.10 18.48 29.98
CA HIS A 32 -11.35 17.05 29.88
C HIS A 32 -11.81 16.65 28.46
N ARG A 33 -12.74 17.41 27.89
CA ARG A 33 -13.20 17.16 26.50
C ARG A 33 -12.06 17.36 25.49
N TYR A 34 -11.27 18.41 25.63
CA TYR A 34 -10.11 18.67 24.78
C TYR A 34 -9.08 17.54 24.87
N GLY A 35 -8.80 17.02 26.07
CA GLY A 35 -7.89 15.89 26.28
C GLY A 35 -8.30 14.66 25.49
N TRP A 36 -9.58 14.30 25.50
CA TRP A 36 -10.09 13.18 24.72
C TRP A 36 -9.99 13.40 23.20
N ILE A 37 -10.42 14.56 22.73
CA ILE A 37 -10.36 14.90 21.29
C ILE A 37 -8.92 14.92 20.82
N LYS A 38 -8.03 15.50 21.60
CA LYS A 38 -6.60 15.54 21.29
C LYS A 38 -6.00 14.14 21.22
N ALA A 39 -6.25 13.29 22.21
CA ALA A 39 -5.76 11.91 22.21
C ALA A 39 -6.24 11.12 20.98
N LEU A 40 -7.50 11.29 20.59
CA LEU A 40 -8.06 10.67 19.39
C LEU A 40 -7.39 11.22 18.12
N ALA A 41 -7.23 12.54 18.03
CA ALA A 41 -6.55 13.17 16.89
C ALA A 41 -5.08 12.73 16.78
N ASP A 42 -4.34 12.71 17.89
CA ASP A 42 -2.96 12.25 17.93
C ASP A 42 -2.82 10.77 17.52
N THR A 43 -3.78 9.94 17.91
CA THR A 43 -3.84 8.53 17.48
C THR A 43 -4.12 8.43 15.99
N ALA A 44 -5.13 9.15 15.47
CA ALA A 44 -5.49 9.10 14.05
C ALA A 44 -4.40 9.65 13.13
N THR A 45 -3.65 10.65 13.59
CA THR A 45 -2.56 11.27 12.83
C THR A 45 -1.19 10.61 13.05
N GLY A 46 -1.11 9.62 13.94
CA GLY A 46 0.13 8.91 14.26
C GLY A 46 1.13 9.75 15.08
N ASN A 47 0.68 10.81 15.77
CA ASN A 47 1.54 11.69 16.56
C ASN A 47 1.70 11.20 18.02
N LEU A 48 1.85 9.90 18.20
CA LEU A 48 2.04 9.30 19.53
C LEU A 48 3.51 9.39 19.96
N THR A 49 3.75 9.94 21.15
CA THR A 49 5.11 10.09 21.68
C THR A 49 5.78 8.72 21.87
N GLY A 50 6.98 8.57 21.31
CA GLY A 50 7.79 7.35 21.44
C GLY A 50 7.34 6.16 20.58
N LYS A 51 6.41 6.36 19.65
CA LYS A 51 5.98 5.35 18.67
C LYS A 51 6.30 5.78 17.25
N GLU A 52 6.31 4.81 16.33
CA GLU A 52 6.44 5.07 14.90
C GLU A 52 5.25 5.88 14.38
N LYS A 53 5.51 6.76 13.43
CA LYS A 53 4.49 7.63 12.85
C LYS A 53 3.63 6.87 11.84
N VAL A 54 2.60 6.19 12.33
CA VAL A 54 1.62 5.46 11.51
C VAL A 54 0.26 6.15 11.66
N THR A 55 -0.27 6.71 10.59
CA THR A 55 -1.63 7.28 10.56
C THR A 55 -2.66 6.16 10.52
N LEU A 56 -3.91 6.45 10.89
CA LEU A 56 -5.01 5.49 10.76
C LEU A 56 -5.19 5.02 9.30
N GLU A 57 -5.05 5.93 8.35
CA GLU A 57 -5.10 5.62 6.92
C GLU A 57 -4.00 4.63 6.53
N THR A 58 -2.75 4.91 6.92
CA THR A 58 -1.62 4.01 6.67
C THR A 58 -1.85 2.65 7.32
N TYR A 59 -2.39 2.61 8.54
CA TYR A 59 -2.70 1.36 9.23
C TYR A 59 -3.69 0.48 8.44
N VAL A 60 -4.73 1.08 7.87
CA VAL A 60 -5.68 0.36 7.00
C VAL A 60 -4.98 -0.14 5.73
N GLN A 61 -4.17 0.72 5.09
CA GLN A 61 -3.41 0.35 3.90
C GLN A 61 -2.41 -0.80 4.16
N MET A 62 -1.81 -0.84 5.35
CA MET A 62 -0.91 -1.94 5.75
C MET A 62 -1.63 -3.30 5.75
N GLN A 63 -2.88 -3.35 6.22
CA GLN A 63 -3.67 -4.58 6.22
C GLN A 63 -4.01 -5.04 4.80
N ASP A 64 -4.37 -4.11 3.92
CA ASP A 64 -4.62 -4.43 2.52
C ASP A 64 -3.34 -4.86 1.79
N LEU A 65 -2.21 -4.21 2.07
CA LEU A 65 -0.92 -4.58 1.51
C LEU A 65 -0.48 -5.98 1.95
N ASP A 66 -0.64 -6.31 3.23
CA ASP A 66 -0.32 -7.66 3.74
C ASP A 66 -1.16 -8.74 3.03
N ALA A 67 -2.44 -8.46 2.75
CA ALA A 67 -3.30 -9.36 1.98
C ALA A 67 -2.86 -9.47 0.49
N VAL A 68 -2.43 -8.36 -0.12
CA VAL A 68 -1.87 -8.37 -1.48
C VAL A 68 -0.58 -9.18 -1.53
N LEU A 69 0.31 -9.00 -0.55
CA LEU A 69 1.58 -9.74 -0.45
C LEU A 69 1.34 -11.25 -0.31
N ALA A 70 0.36 -11.66 0.49
CA ALA A 70 0.00 -13.08 0.62
C ALA A 70 -0.42 -13.68 -0.74
N CYS A 71 -1.25 -12.97 -1.52
CA CYS A 71 -1.63 -13.38 -2.87
C CYS A 71 -0.43 -13.36 -3.85
N ALA A 72 0.41 -12.33 -3.78
CA ALA A 72 1.58 -12.18 -4.64
C ALA A 72 2.60 -13.29 -4.41
N ASN A 73 2.88 -13.64 -3.17
CA ASN A 73 3.89 -14.63 -2.80
C ASN A 73 3.57 -16.03 -3.32
N THR A 74 2.30 -16.38 -3.52
CA THR A 74 1.93 -17.67 -4.14
C THR A 74 2.56 -17.84 -5.53
N ARG A 75 2.74 -16.73 -6.27
CA ARG A 75 3.34 -16.71 -7.61
C ARG A 75 4.83 -16.38 -7.56
N PHE A 76 5.22 -15.45 -6.72
CA PHE A 76 6.62 -15.03 -6.61
C PHE A 76 7.52 -16.17 -6.16
N MET A 77 7.09 -16.96 -5.19
CA MET A 77 7.82 -18.16 -4.77
C MET A 77 7.97 -19.18 -5.90
N VAL A 78 6.92 -19.40 -6.70
CA VAL A 78 6.99 -20.29 -7.87
C VAL A 78 7.98 -19.74 -8.91
N MET A 79 7.87 -18.46 -9.27
CA MET A 79 8.74 -17.81 -10.26
C MET A 79 10.18 -17.62 -9.78
N SER A 80 10.45 -17.70 -8.48
CA SER A 80 11.80 -17.61 -7.90
C SER A 80 12.35 -18.99 -7.49
N GLY A 81 11.67 -20.09 -7.83
CA GLY A 81 12.09 -21.43 -7.41
C GLY A 81 12.07 -21.63 -5.90
N GLY A 82 11.20 -20.92 -5.17
CA GLY A 82 11.10 -20.95 -3.71
C GLY A 82 12.14 -20.09 -2.99
N GLN A 83 12.93 -19.31 -3.72
CA GLN A 83 14.03 -18.56 -3.11
C GLN A 83 13.55 -17.28 -2.41
N TYR A 84 12.59 -16.56 -2.98
CA TYR A 84 12.22 -15.22 -2.51
C TYR A 84 10.78 -15.12 -2.05
N GLU A 85 10.58 -14.36 -0.96
CA GLU A 85 9.27 -14.01 -0.43
C GLU A 85 9.22 -12.50 -0.12
N LEU A 86 8.18 -11.83 -0.58
CA LEU A 86 7.95 -10.41 -0.31
C LEU A 86 7.31 -10.24 1.05
N VAL A 87 7.83 -9.32 1.83
CA VAL A 87 7.28 -8.96 3.14
C VAL A 87 7.22 -7.46 3.29
N ARG A 88 6.25 -7.00 4.06
CA ARG A 88 6.20 -5.59 4.45
C ARG A 88 7.26 -5.33 5.52
N ARG A 89 8.03 -4.25 5.36
CA ARG A 89 9.01 -3.81 6.35
C ARG A 89 8.31 -3.43 7.63
N GLN A 90 8.73 -4.01 8.74
CA GLN A 90 8.11 -3.78 10.05
C GLN A 90 8.73 -2.60 10.80
N THR A 91 9.96 -2.22 10.48
CA THR A 91 10.68 -1.13 11.16
C THR A 91 10.91 0.04 10.20
N ALA A 92 10.65 1.25 10.68
CA ALA A 92 10.94 2.46 9.91
C ALA A 92 12.45 2.63 9.69
N GLU A 93 12.86 3.01 8.49
CA GLU A 93 14.25 3.43 8.25
C GLU A 93 14.60 4.73 8.99
N ASN A 94 13.62 5.59 9.20
CA ASN A 94 13.75 6.86 9.92
C ASN A 94 12.47 7.20 10.66
N ASN A 95 12.55 7.57 11.93
CA ASN A 95 11.40 8.03 12.75
C ASN A 95 10.71 9.32 12.25
N ARG A 96 11.20 9.91 11.16
CA ARG A 96 10.65 11.16 10.57
C ARG A 96 9.70 10.93 9.41
N ASN A 97 9.82 9.80 8.72
CA ASN A 97 8.97 9.48 7.57
C ASN A 97 7.83 8.56 7.98
N GLN A 98 6.74 8.64 7.23
CA GLN A 98 5.65 7.67 7.33
C GLN A 98 6.21 6.26 7.09
N SER A 99 6.01 5.34 8.01
CA SER A 99 6.47 3.95 7.91
C SER A 99 5.30 3.01 7.65
N GLY A 100 5.61 1.81 7.20
CA GLY A 100 4.64 0.73 7.16
C GLY A 100 4.19 0.25 5.79
N LEU A 101 4.58 0.93 4.69
CA LEU A 101 4.28 0.51 3.30
C LEU A 101 5.52 0.11 2.50
N ASP A 102 6.70 0.19 3.10
CA ASP A 102 7.94 -0.26 2.47
C ASP A 102 7.99 -1.79 2.38
N LEU A 103 8.64 -2.28 1.32
CA LEU A 103 8.80 -3.70 1.06
C LEU A 103 10.24 -4.17 1.25
N ASP A 104 10.35 -5.34 1.85
CA ASP A 104 11.57 -6.12 1.91
C ASP A 104 11.35 -7.48 1.23
N VAL A 105 12.43 -8.18 0.99
CA VAL A 105 12.43 -9.54 0.46
C VAL A 105 13.17 -10.45 1.43
N ILE A 106 12.57 -11.57 1.77
CA ILE A 106 13.24 -12.67 2.47
C ILE A 106 13.89 -13.55 1.41
N ASP A 107 15.18 -13.80 1.55
CA ASP A 107 15.91 -14.78 0.76
C ASP A 107 16.02 -16.08 1.57
N HIS A 108 15.22 -17.06 1.20
CA HIS A 108 15.16 -18.35 1.88
C HIS A 108 16.43 -19.20 1.68
N TYR A 109 17.25 -18.87 0.67
CA TYR A 109 18.51 -19.60 0.43
C TYR A 109 19.56 -19.29 1.51
N ASN A 110 19.65 -18.01 1.92
CA ASN A 110 20.63 -17.56 2.91
C ASN A 110 20.01 -17.07 4.24
N GLY A 111 18.67 -17.09 4.35
CA GLY A 111 17.94 -16.67 5.54
C GLY A 111 17.99 -15.18 5.85
N THR A 112 18.34 -14.33 4.86
CA THR A 112 18.45 -12.88 5.06
C THR A 112 17.22 -12.13 4.58
N THR A 113 16.91 -11.02 5.27
CA THR A 113 15.90 -10.06 4.83
C THR A 113 16.61 -8.80 4.35
N ARG A 114 16.24 -8.32 3.16
CA ARG A 114 16.85 -7.15 2.54
C ARG A 114 15.82 -6.33 1.77
N SER A 115 16.13 -5.06 1.48
CA SER A 115 15.23 -4.21 0.71
C SER A 115 15.00 -4.77 -0.70
N VAL A 116 13.75 -4.71 -1.19
CA VAL A 116 13.40 -5.07 -2.58
C VAL A 116 14.22 -4.29 -3.62
N LYS A 117 14.76 -3.12 -3.26
CA LYS A 117 15.65 -2.32 -4.11
C LYS A 117 16.97 -3.02 -4.46
N SER A 118 17.33 -4.08 -3.72
CA SER A 118 18.53 -4.87 -3.95
C SER A 118 18.33 -6.05 -4.90
N LEU A 119 17.11 -6.27 -5.38
CA LEU A 119 16.78 -7.29 -6.36
C LEU A 119 17.43 -6.96 -7.73
N SER A 120 17.86 -7.97 -8.45
CA SER A 120 18.30 -7.85 -9.84
C SER A 120 17.13 -7.43 -10.76
N GLY A 121 17.39 -7.04 -11.99
CA GLY A 121 16.35 -6.64 -12.93
C GLY A 121 15.30 -7.74 -13.16
N GLY A 122 15.75 -8.98 -13.37
CA GLY A 122 14.85 -10.13 -13.54
C GLY A 122 14.04 -10.48 -12.28
N GLU A 123 14.70 -10.47 -11.12
CA GLU A 123 14.02 -10.69 -9.82
C GLU A 123 13.00 -9.58 -9.52
N SER A 124 13.37 -8.33 -9.79
CA SER A 124 12.49 -7.17 -9.62
C SER A 124 11.27 -7.23 -10.54
N PHE A 125 11.46 -7.68 -11.79
CA PHE A 125 10.34 -7.90 -12.71
C PHE A 125 9.39 -8.99 -12.19
N LYS A 126 9.91 -10.15 -11.77
CA LYS A 126 9.11 -11.24 -11.18
C LYS A 126 8.34 -10.78 -9.94
N ALA A 127 8.99 -10.02 -9.07
CA ALA A 127 8.35 -9.42 -7.88
C ALA A 127 7.22 -8.45 -8.26
N SER A 128 7.49 -7.55 -9.22
CA SER A 128 6.50 -6.55 -9.69
C SER A 128 5.30 -7.22 -10.37
N LEU A 129 5.54 -8.22 -11.20
CA LEU A 129 4.49 -9.00 -11.85
C LEU A 129 3.64 -9.71 -10.80
N SER A 130 4.26 -10.36 -9.83
CA SER A 130 3.56 -11.06 -8.74
C SER A 130 2.70 -10.10 -7.90
N LEU A 131 3.22 -8.90 -7.60
CA LEU A 131 2.48 -7.86 -6.88
C LEU A 131 1.26 -7.38 -7.68
N ALA A 132 1.42 -7.12 -8.98
CA ALA A 132 0.31 -6.71 -9.84
C ALA A 132 -0.79 -7.76 -9.89
N LEU A 133 -0.40 -9.04 -9.98
CA LEU A 133 -1.32 -10.16 -9.96
C LEU A 133 -2.00 -10.34 -8.61
N GLY A 134 -1.24 -10.23 -7.51
CA GLY A 134 -1.78 -10.30 -6.15
C GLY A 134 -2.76 -9.16 -5.84
N LEU A 135 -2.45 -7.94 -6.31
CA LEU A 135 -3.37 -6.81 -6.20
C LEU A 135 -4.66 -7.05 -7.00
N SER A 136 -4.53 -7.55 -8.23
CA SER A 136 -5.69 -7.92 -9.06
C SER A 136 -6.62 -8.91 -8.35
N ASP A 137 -6.07 -9.96 -7.75
CA ASP A 137 -6.83 -10.95 -7.00
C ASP A 137 -7.50 -10.35 -5.76
N ARG A 138 -6.78 -9.48 -5.03
CA ARG A 138 -7.30 -8.81 -3.84
C ARG A 138 -8.46 -7.87 -4.19
N VAL A 139 -8.33 -7.07 -5.25
CA VAL A 139 -9.39 -6.17 -5.72
C VAL A 139 -10.63 -6.96 -6.10
N GLN A 140 -10.49 -8.07 -6.82
CA GLN A 140 -11.63 -8.90 -7.21
C GLN A 140 -12.33 -9.53 -6.01
N SER A 141 -11.57 -10.01 -5.01
CA SER A 141 -12.14 -10.61 -3.81
C SER A 141 -12.83 -9.58 -2.90
N ALA A 142 -12.33 -8.34 -2.85
CA ALA A 142 -12.85 -7.28 -2.00
C ALA A 142 -14.05 -6.53 -2.61
N ALA A 143 -14.10 -6.39 -3.93
CA ALA A 143 -15.08 -5.56 -4.63
C ALA A 143 -16.43 -6.24 -4.89
N GLY A 144 -16.77 -7.32 -4.18
CA GLY A 144 -18.09 -7.97 -4.31
C GLY A 144 -18.37 -8.50 -5.72
N GLY A 145 -17.32 -8.87 -6.48
CA GLY A 145 -17.45 -9.48 -7.81
C GLY A 145 -17.16 -8.56 -8.99
N VAL A 146 -16.51 -7.42 -8.80
CA VAL A 146 -15.91 -6.68 -9.93
C VAL A 146 -14.84 -7.54 -10.57
N ARG A 147 -15.11 -8.11 -11.74
CA ARG A 147 -14.14 -8.91 -12.49
C ARG A 147 -13.24 -7.99 -13.30
N LEU A 148 -11.95 -8.22 -13.19
CA LEU A 148 -10.98 -7.63 -14.11
C LEU A 148 -10.84 -8.60 -15.30
N ASP A 149 -11.59 -8.34 -16.35
CA ASP A 149 -11.68 -9.23 -17.51
C ASP A 149 -10.46 -9.14 -18.42
N ALA A 150 -9.68 -8.04 -18.34
CA ALA A 150 -8.48 -7.85 -19.13
C ALA A 150 -7.33 -7.26 -18.29
N MET A 151 -6.12 -7.70 -18.59
CA MET A 151 -4.87 -7.18 -18.03
C MET A 151 -3.83 -7.02 -19.13
N PHE A 152 -3.10 -5.92 -19.09
CA PHE A 152 -1.99 -5.67 -20.02
C PHE A 152 -0.69 -5.55 -19.25
N VAL A 153 0.31 -6.29 -19.73
CA VAL A 153 1.70 -6.20 -19.23
C VAL A 153 2.53 -5.53 -20.31
N ASP A 154 3.04 -4.35 -20.00
CA ASP A 154 3.82 -3.53 -20.92
C ASP A 154 5.30 -3.63 -20.60
N GLU A 155 6.10 -4.17 -21.53
CA GLU A 155 7.55 -4.32 -21.42
C GLU A 155 8.03 -5.14 -20.20
N GLY A 156 9.33 -5.10 -19.91
CA GLY A 156 9.96 -5.73 -18.74
C GLY A 156 10.53 -7.12 -18.96
N PHE A 157 10.10 -7.83 -20.00
CA PHE A 157 10.57 -9.20 -20.28
C PHE A 157 12.00 -9.26 -20.82
N GLY A 158 12.53 -8.16 -21.35
CA GLY A 158 13.89 -8.10 -21.90
C GLY A 158 15.02 -8.23 -20.88
N SER A 159 14.71 -8.13 -19.59
CA SER A 159 15.68 -8.32 -18.49
C SER A 159 15.71 -9.75 -17.94
N LEU A 160 14.86 -10.65 -18.48
CA LEU A 160 14.76 -12.03 -18.04
C LEU A 160 15.70 -12.93 -18.84
N ASP A 161 16.27 -13.91 -18.16
CA ASP A 161 16.86 -15.08 -18.80
C ASP A 161 15.76 -16.01 -19.33
N GLU A 162 16.13 -16.99 -20.13
CA GLU A 162 15.20 -17.92 -20.78
C GLU A 162 14.31 -18.66 -19.78
N GLU A 163 14.88 -19.14 -18.67
CA GLU A 163 14.15 -19.85 -17.64
C GLU A 163 13.13 -18.94 -16.92
N SER A 164 13.55 -17.75 -16.53
CA SER A 164 12.66 -16.74 -15.91
C SER A 164 11.55 -16.30 -16.85
N LEU A 165 11.84 -16.18 -18.15
CA LEU A 165 10.85 -15.85 -19.17
C LEU A 165 9.78 -16.94 -19.27
N HIS A 166 10.19 -18.22 -19.31
CA HIS A 166 9.27 -19.35 -19.31
C HIS A 166 8.39 -19.38 -18.06
N GLN A 167 8.95 -19.15 -16.88
CA GLN A 167 8.21 -19.09 -15.62
C GLN A 167 7.18 -17.96 -15.61
N ALA A 168 7.55 -16.76 -16.09
CA ALA A 168 6.65 -15.62 -16.20
C ALA A 168 5.51 -15.89 -17.19
N LEU A 169 5.81 -16.47 -18.36
CA LEU A 169 4.81 -16.86 -19.35
C LEU A 169 3.84 -17.91 -18.81
N HIS A 170 4.34 -18.90 -18.06
CA HIS A 170 3.50 -19.90 -17.42
C HIS A 170 2.50 -19.25 -16.46
N ALA A 171 2.98 -18.34 -15.59
CA ALA A 171 2.13 -17.62 -14.65
C ALA A 171 1.04 -16.78 -15.36
N LEU A 172 1.37 -16.12 -16.48
CA LEU A 172 0.42 -15.34 -17.28
C LEU A 172 -0.57 -16.24 -18.05
N THR A 173 -0.11 -17.39 -18.53
CA THR A 173 -0.98 -18.38 -19.20
C THR A 173 -1.99 -18.98 -18.23
N ASP A 174 -1.60 -19.28 -17.01
CA ASP A 174 -2.51 -19.78 -15.98
C ASP A 174 -3.60 -18.74 -15.63
N LEU A 175 -3.25 -17.46 -15.68
CA LEU A 175 -4.23 -16.38 -15.54
C LEU A 175 -5.21 -16.34 -16.71
N ALA A 176 -4.71 -16.47 -17.93
CA ALA A 176 -5.57 -16.47 -19.13
C ALA A 176 -6.55 -17.64 -19.14
N ARG A 177 -6.17 -18.79 -18.56
CA ARG A 177 -7.04 -19.95 -18.38
C ARG A 177 -8.22 -19.70 -17.43
N SER A 178 -8.11 -18.73 -16.53
CA SER A 178 -9.16 -18.34 -15.58
C SER A 178 -10.17 -17.34 -16.15
N ASP A 179 -10.40 -17.36 -17.47
CA ASP A 179 -11.40 -16.53 -18.18
C ASP A 179 -11.03 -15.02 -18.18
N ARG A 180 -9.73 -14.73 -18.25
CA ARG A 180 -9.19 -13.35 -18.36
C ARG A 180 -8.43 -13.18 -19.66
N LEU A 181 -8.58 -12.01 -20.27
CA LEU A 181 -7.75 -11.61 -21.39
C LEU A 181 -6.41 -11.06 -20.88
N VAL A 182 -5.31 -11.70 -21.21
CA VAL A 182 -3.97 -11.22 -20.90
C VAL A 182 -3.31 -10.73 -22.19
N GLY A 183 -3.04 -9.42 -22.27
CA GLY A 183 -2.30 -8.79 -23.35
C GLY A 183 -0.86 -8.52 -22.92
N ILE A 184 0.10 -8.84 -23.78
CA ILE A 184 1.52 -8.57 -23.55
C ILE A 184 2.02 -7.63 -24.65
N ILE A 185 2.60 -6.51 -24.26
CA ILE A 185 3.28 -5.60 -25.17
C ILE A 185 4.78 -5.82 -25.01
N SER A 186 5.46 -6.30 -26.06
CA SER A 186 6.88 -6.60 -25.99
C SER A 186 7.52 -6.63 -27.36
N HIS A 187 8.83 -6.35 -27.40
CA HIS A 187 9.67 -6.50 -28.56
C HIS A 187 10.55 -7.78 -28.52
N VAL A 188 10.44 -8.60 -27.48
CA VAL A 188 11.23 -9.82 -27.30
C VAL A 188 10.79 -10.91 -28.29
N ALA A 189 11.75 -11.43 -29.04
CA ALA A 189 11.51 -12.41 -30.11
C ALA A 189 10.93 -13.74 -29.58
N ASP A 190 11.42 -14.20 -28.42
CA ASP A 190 11.00 -15.46 -27.81
C ASP A 190 9.55 -15.43 -27.36
N LEU A 191 9.08 -14.27 -26.84
CA LEU A 191 7.66 -14.05 -26.54
C LEU A 191 6.78 -14.17 -27.79
N ARG A 192 7.26 -13.59 -28.89
CA ARG A 192 6.55 -13.64 -30.18
C ARG A 192 6.43 -15.07 -30.70
N ALA A 193 7.44 -15.90 -30.49
CA ALA A 193 7.40 -17.30 -30.88
C ALA A 193 6.46 -18.16 -29.98
N ALA A 194 6.26 -17.74 -28.76
CA ALA A 194 5.48 -18.49 -27.74
C ALA A 194 3.98 -18.16 -27.72
N ILE A 195 3.53 -17.08 -28.38
CA ILE A 195 2.14 -16.61 -28.35
C ILE A 195 1.53 -16.67 -29.76
N ASP A 196 0.45 -17.46 -29.92
CA ASP A 196 -0.17 -17.72 -31.21
C ASP A 196 -0.93 -16.52 -31.78
N ARG A 197 -1.58 -15.71 -30.91
CA ARG A 197 -2.39 -14.56 -31.33
C ARG A 197 -1.63 -13.28 -31.13
N GLN A 198 -1.35 -12.58 -32.23
CA GLN A 198 -0.54 -11.38 -32.20
C GLN A 198 -1.20 -10.21 -32.92
N ILE A 199 -0.94 -9.02 -32.41
CA ILE A 199 -1.24 -7.75 -33.09
C ILE A 199 0.10 -7.11 -33.45
N LEU A 200 0.45 -7.16 -34.74
CA LEU A 200 1.66 -6.54 -35.23
C LEU A 200 1.40 -5.06 -35.53
N VAL A 201 2.14 -4.18 -34.86
CA VAL A 201 2.09 -2.72 -35.11
C VAL A 201 3.32 -2.31 -35.91
N THR A 202 3.09 -1.80 -37.12
CA THR A 202 4.17 -1.35 -38.02
C THR A 202 4.03 0.14 -38.32
N LYS A 203 5.17 0.85 -38.34
CA LYS A 203 5.20 2.28 -38.67
C LYS A 203 5.00 2.48 -40.18
N ALA A 204 4.08 3.35 -40.55
CA ALA A 204 3.87 3.69 -41.96
C ALA A 204 4.91 4.70 -42.45
N PRO A 205 5.40 4.57 -43.70
CA PRO A 205 6.37 5.50 -44.29
C PRO A 205 5.87 6.95 -44.37
N THR A 206 4.56 7.12 -44.49
CA THR A 206 3.86 8.45 -44.61
C THR A 206 3.44 9.05 -43.29
N GLY A 207 3.82 8.46 -42.16
CA GLY A 207 3.40 8.82 -40.82
C GLY A 207 2.23 7.96 -40.30
N GLY A 208 2.15 7.81 -38.98
CA GLY A 208 1.20 6.90 -38.33
C GLY A 208 1.68 5.46 -38.23
N SER A 209 0.78 4.55 -37.84
CA SER A 209 1.06 3.12 -37.68
C SER A 209 -0.11 2.29 -38.20
N HIS A 210 0.19 1.09 -38.68
CA HIS A 210 -0.79 0.09 -39.07
C HIS A 210 -0.74 -1.09 -38.09
N ALA A 211 -1.92 -1.55 -37.67
CA ALA A 211 -2.06 -2.74 -36.84
C ALA A 211 -2.61 -3.88 -37.70
N THR A 212 -1.99 -5.04 -37.62
CA THR A 212 -2.41 -6.27 -38.34
C THR A 212 -2.53 -7.39 -37.33
N ILE A 213 -3.63 -8.13 -37.39
CA ILE A 213 -3.85 -9.34 -36.57
C ILE A 213 -3.25 -10.53 -37.31
N LEU A 214 -2.40 -11.26 -36.63
CA LEU A 214 -1.73 -12.47 -37.11
C LEU A 214 -2.32 -13.69 -36.44
#